data_caf7d4d667c6aa174addeeac77ff01bd
#
_entry.id   caf7d4d667c6aa174addeeac77ff01bd
#
_cell.length_a   1.000
_cell.length_b   1.000
_cell.length_c   1.000
_cell.angle_alpha   90.00
_cell.angle_beta   90.00
_cell.angle_gamma   90.00
#
_symmetry.space_group_name_H-M   'P 1'
#
loop_
_entity.id
_entity.type
_entity.pdbx_description
1 polymer ?
#
loop_
_entity_poly.entity_id
_entity_poly.type
_entity_poly.pdbx_seq_one_letter_code
_entity_poly.pdbx_strand_id
1 'polypeptide(L)'
;MQGKKNFTPQLFVSVNLLDLVPEDNFYRKMLSELNLHFIYKATQKYYGKEGQESIDPVVFFKILLVGYLNNINSDRQLIAFCSDSLSIRLFLGYDVHEQLPWHSTISRTRGLYGEEVFLNLFKEVLKMCVSKGMVRGKRQA
;
A
#
# COMPACT_ATOMS: atom_id res chain seq x y z
N MET A 1 18.70 -9.91 -38.07
CA MET A 1 19.82 -9.70 -37.12
C MET A 1 19.33 -9.73 -35.70
N GLN A 2 19.97 -10.51 -34.83
CA GLN A 2 19.61 -10.56 -33.41
C GLN A 2 20.16 -9.38 -32.66
N GLY A 3 19.31 -8.75 -31.86
CA GLY A 3 19.78 -7.81 -30.87
C GLY A 3 20.20 -8.54 -29.61
N LYS A 4 21.13 -7.94 -28.84
CA LYS A 4 21.53 -8.45 -27.54
C LYS A 4 21.46 -7.33 -26.52
N LYS A 5 20.87 -7.62 -25.36
CA LYS A 5 20.81 -6.66 -24.26
C LYS A 5 22.07 -6.81 -23.41
N ASN A 6 22.82 -5.74 -23.29
CA ASN A 6 23.94 -5.69 -22.36
C ASN A 6 23.50 -4.93 -21.13
N PHE A 7 23.78 -5.46 -19.95
CA PHE A 7 23.37 -4.84 -18.71
C PHE A 7 24.58 -4.64 -17.80
N THR A 8 24.82 -3.40 -17.45
CA THR A 8 25.81 -3.03 -16.45
C THR A 8 25.11 -2.18 -15.39
N PRO A 9 24.90 -2.72 -14.18
CA PRO A 9 24.24 -1.95 -13.12
C PRO A 9 25.03 -0.67 -12.83
N GLN A 10 24.32 0.43 -12.69
CA GLN A 10 24.94 1.71 -12.36
C GLN A 10 24.85 1.96 -10.87
N LEU A 11 25.90 2.49 -10.30
CA LEU A 11 25.95 2.78 -8.87
C LEU A 11 25.04 3.93 -8.51
N PHE A 12 24.93 4.93 -9.36
CA PHE A 12 24.08 6.09 -9.15
C PHE A 12 23.16 6.27 -10.34
N VAL A 13 21.86 6.38 -10.05
CA VAL A 13 20.84 6.64 -11.06
C VAL A 13 19.86 7.65 -10.49
N SER A 14 19.51 8.67 -11.28
CA SER A 14 18.48 9.62 -10.88
C SER A 14 17.14 9.11 -11.40
N VAL A 15 16.21 8.81 -10.50
CA VAL A 15 14.90 8.29 -10.87
C VAL A 15 13.79 9.03 -10.16
N ASN A 16 12.65 9.12 -10.83
CA ASN A 16 11.43 9.65 -10.26
C ASN A 16 10.32 8.62 -10.56
N LEU A 17 9.66 8.13 -9.52
CA LEU A 17 8.61 7.12 -9.68
C LEU A 17 7.50 7.57 -10.62
N LEU A 18 7.20 8.87 -10.63
CA LEU A 18 6.17 9.40 -11.53
C LEU A 18 6.54 9.22 -13.00
N ASP A 19 7.84 9.20 -13.31
CA ASP A 19 8.29 8.96 -14.68
C ASP A 19 8.32 7.48 -15.06
N LEU A 20 8.43 6.61 -14.05
CA LEU A 20 8.55 5.18 -14.27
C LEU A 20 7.22 4.45 -14.32
N VAL A 21 6.18 5.03 -13.72
CA VAL A 21 4.87 4.40 -13.64
C VAL A 21 3.92 5.08 -14.62
N PRO A 22 3.33 4.34 -15.59
CA PRO A 22 2.42 4.93 -16.57
C PRO A 22 1.21 5.60 -15.91
N GLU A 23 0.69 6.65 -16.55
CA GLU A 23 -0.44 7.38 -16.01
C GLU A 23 -1.72 6.54 -15.91
N ASP A 24 -1.88 5.55 -16.78
CA ASP A 24 -3.03 4.66 -16.76
C ASP A 24 -2.87 3.46 -15.84
N ASN A 25 -1.77 3.39 -15.08
CA ASN A 25 -1.54 2.31 -14.13
C ASN A 25 -2.61 2.32 -13.04
N PHE A 26 -3.11 1.15 -12.69
CA PHE A 26 -4.19 0.98 -11.72
C PHE A 26 -3.88 1.65 -10.37
N TYR A 27 -2.70 1.41 -9.81
CA TYR A 27 -2.34 1.96 -8.50
C TYR A 27 -2.10 3.46 -8.55
N ARG A 28 -1.59 3.95 -9.67
CA ARG A 28 -1.42 5.40 -9.85
C ARG A 28 -2.78 6.10 -9.92
N LYS A 29 -3.75 5.51 -10.61
CA LYS A 29 -5.11 6.03 -10.64
C LYS A 29 -5.74 5.99 -9.26
N MET A 30 -5.54 4.89 -8.54
CA MET A 30 -6.07 4.74 -7.20
C MET A 30 -5.50 5.79 -6.27
N LEU A 31 -4.22 6.09 -6.38
CA LEU A 31 -3.58 7.14 -5.59
C LEU A 31 -4.26 8.49 -5.79
N SER A 32 -4.59 8.83 -7.04
CA SER A 32 -5.19 10.13 -7.36
C SER A 32 -6.67 10.23 -6.96
N GLU A 33 -7.38 9.11 -6.90
CA GLU A 33 -8.82 9.13 -6.67
C GLU A 33 -9.25 8.72 -5.26
N LEU A 34 -8.41 7.97 -4.55
CA LEU A 34 -8.77 7.42 -3.25
C LEU A 34 -8.25 8.33 -2.13
N ASN A 35 -9.18 8.98 -1.45
CA ASN A 35 -8.82 9.85 -0.32
C ASN A 35 -9.08 9.11 0.99
N LEU A 36 -8.01 8.67 1.64
CA LEU A 36 -8.09 7.93 2.90
C LEU A 36 -7.75 8.78 4.11
N HIS A 37 -7.81 10.10 3.97
CA HIS A 37 -7.43 10.99 5.06
C HIS A 37 -8.28 10.79 6.33
N PHE A 38 -9.54 10.34 6.17
CA PHE A 38 -10.42 10.09 7.31
C PHE A 38 -9.84 9.06 8.28
N ILE A 39 -8.94 8.20 7.82
CA ILE A 39 -8.35 7.15 8.66
C ILE A 39 -7.53 7.77 9.79
N TYR A 40 -6.86 8.90 9.55
CA TYR A 40 -6.08 9.55 10.59
C TYR A 40 -6.93 9.90 11.81
N LYS A 41 -8.08 10.48 11.58
CA LYS A 41 -8.98 10.85 12.67
C LYS A 41 -9.60 9.62 13.33
N ALA A 42 -9.98 8.63 12.52
CA ALA A 42 -10.63 7.43 13.02
C ALA A 42 -9.72 6.56 13.89
N THR A 43 -8.40 6.65 13.67
CA THR A 43 -7.44 5.82 14.39
C THR A 43 -6.64 6.57 15.46
N GLN A 44 -6.80 7.88 15.54
CA GLN A 44 -5.98 8.73 16.41
C GLN A 44 -5.92 8.23 17.85
N LYS A 45 -7.01 7.76 18.39
CA LYS A 45 -7.10 7.33 19.79
C LYS A 45 -6.31 6.06 20.10
N TYR A 46 -5.91 5.31 19.07
CA TYR A 46 -5.15 4.07 19.26
C TYR A 46 -3.65 4.30 19.33
N TYR A 47 -3.19 5.52 19.09
CA TYR A 47 -1.77 5.86 19.10
C TYR A 47 -1.46 6.70 20.33
N GLY A 48 -0.44 6.29 21.09
CA GLY A 48 0.00 7.02 22.27
C GLY A 48 0.76 8.28 21.89
N LYS A 49 0.91 9.17 22.86
CA LYS A 49 1.68 10.41 22.69
C LYS A 49 3.16 10.20 22.86
N GLU A 50 3.53 9.11 23.51
CA GLU A 50 4.92 8.80 23.83
C GLU A 50 5.24 7.40 23.33
N GLY A 51 6.52 7.14 23.11
CA GLY A 51 6.99 5.84 22.73
C GLY A 51 7.44 5.79 21.29
N GLN A 52 7.55 4.57 20.80
CA GLN A 52 8.07 4.30 19.47
C GLN A 52 7.10 4.78 18.40
N GLU A 53 7.66 5.39 17.36
CA GLU A 53 6.87 5.84 16.23
C GLU A 53 6.21 4.65 15.53
N SER A 54 4.92 4.81 15.21
CA SER A 54 4.13 3.75 14.59
C SER A 54 4.04 3.96 13.09
N ILE A 55 3.66 2.91 12.38
CA ILE A 55 3.40 3.01 10.95
C ILE A 55 2.23 3.98 10.70
N ASP A 56 2.34 4.76 9.63
CA ASP A 56 1.26 5.64 9.19
C ASP A 56 0.00 4.79 8.94
N PRO A 57 -1.12 5.12 9.59
CA PRO A 57 -2.33 4.31 9.44
C PRO A 57 -2.88 4.27 8.01
N VAL A 58 -2.71 5.33 7.23
CA VAL A 58 -3.12 5.33 5.83
C VAL A 58 -2.27 4.34 5.03
N VAL A 59 -0.96 4.35 5.28
CA VAL A 59 -0.05 3.39 4.63
C VAL A 59 -0.44 1.95 5.01
N PHE A 60 -0.74 1.73 6.29
CA PHE A 60 -1.15 0.41 6.76
C PHE A 60 -2.37 -0.10 5.98
N PHE A 61 -3.42 0.71 5.88
CA PHE A 61 -4.63 0.29 5.17
C PHE A 61 -4.42 0.16 3.67
N LYS A 62 -3.53 0.97 3.09
CA LYS A 62 -3.16 0.82 1.67
C LYS A 62 -2.45 -0.51 1.43
N ILE A 63 -1.53 -0.90 2.32
CA ILE A 63 -0.84 -2.19 2.21
C ILE A 63 -1.85 -3.33 2.27
N LEU A 64 -2.79 -3.27 3.22
CA LEU A 64 -3.81 -4.31 3.35
C LEU A 64 -4.74 -4.35 2.14
N LEU A 65 -5.03 -3.19 1.56
CA LEU A 65 -5.82 -3.14 0.34
C LEU A 65 -5.11 -3.84 -0.81
N VAL A 66 -3.80 -3.62 -0.96
CA VAL A 66 -3.00 -4.33 -1.96
C VAL A 66 -3.09 -5.84 -1.74
N GLY A 67 -2.98 -6.28 -0.49
CA GLY A 67 -3.08 -7.70 -0.16
C GLY A 67 -4.44 -8.27 -0.53
N TYR A 68 -5.49 -7.54 -0.23
CA TYR A 68 -6.85 -7.96 -0.55
C TYR A 68 -7.05 -8.09 -2.07
N LEU A 69 -6.61 -7.07 -2.82
CA LEU A 69 -6.79 -7.04 -4.27
C LEU A 69 -6.00 -8.12 -4.98
N ASN A 70 -4.90 -8.57 -4.40
CA ASN A 70 -4.02 -9.58 -4.98
C ASN A 70 -4.12 -10.94 -4.29
N ASN A 71 -5.05 -11.08 -3.35
CA ASN A 71 -5.31 -12.31 -2.64
C ASN A 71 -4.08 -12.85 -1.92
N ILE A 72 -3.35 -11.96 -1.24
CA ILE A 72 -2.16 -12.33 -0.48
C ILE A 72 -2.51 -12.35 1.00
N ASN A 73 -2.38 -13.50 1.64
CA ASN A 73 -2.78 -13.70 3.04
C ASN A 73 -1.62 -13.61 4.03
N SER A 74 -0.39 -13.77 3.57
CA SER A 74 0.78 -13.72 4.43
C SER A 74 1.34 -12.30 4.47
N ASP A 75 1.54 -11.76 5.68
CA ASP A 75 2.11 -10.42 5.83
C ASP A 75 3.53 -10.36 5.26
N ARG A 76 4.31 -11.43 5.43
CA ARG A 76 5.66 -11.49 4.86
C ARG A 76 5.64 -11.41 3.34
N GLN A 77 4.78 -12.21 2.70
CA GLN A 77 4.65 -12.20 1.25
C GLN A 77 4.11 -10.86 0.75
N LEU A 78 3.20 -10.27 1.50
CA LEU A 78 2.60 -8.98 1.13
C LEU A 78 3.65 -7.88 1.09
N ILE A 79 4.50 -7.78 2.10
CA ILE A 79 5.55 -6.76 2.12
C ILE A 79 6.55 -6.99 0.98
N ALA A 80 6.92 -8.24 0.72
CA ALA A 80 7.80 -8.55 -0.40
C ALA A 80 7.17 -8.14 -1.74
N PHE A 81 5.90 -8.43 -1.91
CA PHE A 81 5.15 -8.08 -3.12
C PHE A 81 5.11 -6.55 -3.33
N CYS A 82 4.81 -5.82 -2.27
CA CYS A 82 4.76 -4.35 -2.34
C CYS A 82 6.15 -3.76 -2.62
N SER A 83 7.19 -4.33 -2.03
CA SER A 83 8.56 -3.84 -2.20
C SER A 83 9.05 -3.97 -3.64
N ASP A 84 8.59 -4.98 -4.35
CA ASP A 84 9.04 -5.28 -5.72
C ASP A 84 8.30 -4.49 -6.79
N SER A 85 7.27 -3.75 -6.44
CA SER A 85 6.43 -3.06 -7.42
C SER A 85 6.63 -1.55 -7.35
N LEU A 86 7.06 -0.96 -8.46
CA LEU A 86 7.21 0.50 -8.55
C LEU A 86 5.87 1.20 -8.40
N SER A 87 4.83 0.67 -9.02
CA SER A 87 3.49 1.30 -8.96
C SER A 87 2.90 1.22 -7.56
N ILE A 88 3.12 0.12 -6.85
CA ILE A 88 2.63 -0.01 -5.46
C ILE A 88 3.44 0.89 -4.55
N ARG A 89 4.76 1.01 -4.76
CA ARG A 89 5.57 1.95 -4.00
C ARG A 89 5.06 3.37 -4.16
N LEU A 90 4.71 3.75 -5.39
CA LEU A 90 4.13 5.07 -5.65
C LEU A 90 2.82 5.25 -4.88
N PHE A 91 1.95 4.24 -4.91
CA PHE A 91 0.68 4.25 -4.20
C PHE A 91 0.87 4.41 -2.69
N LEU A 92 1.85 3.72 -2.12
CA LEU A 92 2.15 3.77 -0.69
C LEU A 92 2.92 5.01 -0.28
N GLY A 93 3.64 5.63 -1.21
CA GLY A 93 4.49 6.78 -0.92
C GLY A 93 5.90 6.41 -0.48
N TYR A 94 6.42 5.29 -0.94
CA TYR A 94 7.78 4.84 -0.64
C TYR A 94 8.63 4.89 -1.91
N ASP A 95 9.68 5.69 -1.88
CA ASP A 95 10.59 5.79 -3.03
C ASP A 95 11.37 4.48 -3.24
N VAL A 96 12.07 4.38 -4.36
CA VAL A 96 12.75 3.14 -4.76
C VAL A 96 13.79 2.68 -3.74
N HIS A 97 14.40 3.61 -3.01
CA HIS A 97 15.44 3.28 -2.04
C HIS A 97 14.91 3.07 -0.62
N GLU A 98 13.66 3.43 -0.36
CA GLU A 98 13.09 3.35 0.98
C GLU A 98 12.69 1.92 1.32
N GLN A 99 12.94 1.53 2.56
CA GLN A 99 12.54 0.22 3.05
C GLN A 99 11.10 0.29 3.55
N LEU A 100 10.29 -0.66 3.13
CA LEU A 100 8.93 -0.78 3.63
C LEU A 100 8.93 -1.30 5.06
N PRO A 101 7.80 -1.15 5.79
CA PRO A 101 7.71 -1.70 7.15
C PRO A 101 7.94 -3.20 7.18
N TRP A 102 8.43 -3.70 8.30
CA TRP A 102 8.58 -5.14 8.50
C TRP A 102 7.21 -5.80 8.57
N HIS A 103 7.14 -7.07 8.14
CA HIS A 103 5.87 -7.82 8.21
C HIS A 103 5.34 -7.92 9.64
N SER A 104 6.22 -8.01 10.63
CA SER A 104 5.82 -8.06 12.04
C SER A 104 5.15 -6.75 12.49
N THR A 105 5.56 -5.62 11.92
CA THR A 105 4.91 -4.33 12.19
C THR A 105 3.46 -4.35 11.70
N ILE A 106 3.23 -4.94 10.53
CA ILE A 106 1.88 -5.06 9.99
C ILE A 106 1.01 -5.92 10.91
N SER A 107 1.53 -7.05 11.35
CA SER A 107 0.81 -7.96 12.26
C SER A 107 0.45 -7.27 13.57
N ARG A 108 1.39 -6.55 14.18
CA ARG A 108 1.16 -5.84 15.44
C ARG A 108 0.14 -4.71 15.27
N THR A 109 0.22 -3.98 14.17
CA THR A 109 -0.68 -2.87 13.92
C THR A 109 -2.12 -3.36 13.75
N ARG A 110 -2.29 -4.50 13.07
CA ARG A 110 -3.62 -5.10 12.92
C ARG A 110 -4.24 -5.39 14.29
N GLY A 111 -3.45 -5.90 15.22
CA GLY A 111 -3.91 -6.19 16.57
C GLY A 111 -4.21 -4.94 17.40
N LEU A 112 -3.59 -3.82 17.07
CA LEU A 112 -3.76 -2.58 17.81
C LEU A 112 -5.20 -2.08 17.82
N TYR A 113 -5.91 -2.20 16.70
CA TYR A 113 -7.28 -1.70 16.58
C TYR A 113 -8.33 -2.64 17.13
N GLY A 114 -8.01 -3.91 17.26
CA GLY A 114 -9.02 -4.94 17.53
C GLY A 114 -9.74 -5.32 16.24
N GLU A 115 -10.33 -6.51 16.25
CA GLU A 115 -10.91 -7.09 15.05
C GLU A 115 -12.10 -6.28 14.51
N GLU A 116 -12.99 -5.87 15.40
CA GLU A 116 -14.20 -5.16 14.96
C GLU A 116 -13.88 -3.80 14.34
N VAL A 117 -13.05 -3.02 15.00
CA VAL A 117 -12.67 -1.69 14.52
C VAL A 117 -11.90 -1.81 13.20
N PHE A 118 -10.97 -2.75 13.15
CA PHE A 118 -10.19 -2.99 11.94
C PHE A 118 -11.10 -3.33 10.76
N LEU A 119 -12.03 -4.27 10.94
CA LEU A 119 -12.93 -4.68 9.86
C LEU A 119 -13.83 -3.54 9.40
N ASN A 120 -14.31 -2.74 10.33
CA ASN A 120 -15.19 -1.62 9.98
C ASN A 120 -14.44 -0.58 9.14
N LEU A 121 -13.21 -0.26 9.52
CA LEU A 121 -12.39 0.69 8.75
C LEU A 121 -12.06 0.13 7.38
N PHE A 122 -11.71 -1.14 7.31
CA PHE A 122 -11.36 -1.77 6.04
C PHE A 122 -12.57 -1.81 5.10
N LYS A 123 -13.75 -2.09 5.64
CA LYS A 123 -14.99 -2.06 4.84
C LYS A 123 -15.25 -0.68 4.26
N GLU A 124 -14.98 0.38 5.02
CA GLU A 124 -15.13 1.75 4.51
C GLU A 124 -14.18 2.01 3.35
N VAL A 125 -12.94 1.54 3.46
CA VAL A 125 -11.96 1.66 2.37
C VAL A 125 -12.47 0.94 1.12
N LEU A 126 -12.99 -0.29 1.28
CA LEU A 126 -13.50 -1.06 0.15
C LEU A 126 -14.72 -0.38 -0.49
N LYS A 127 -15.61 0.19 0.32
CA LYS A 127 -16.76 0.92 -0.20
C LYS A 127 -16.33 2.08 -1.08
N MET A 128 -15.31 2.79 -0.66
CA MET A 128 -14.78 3.90 -1.46
C MET A 128 -14.23 3.40 -2.79
N CYS A 129 -13.52 2.27 -2.78
CA CYS A 129 -13.00 1.67 -4.01
C CYS A 129 -14.12 1.27 -4.96
N VAL A 130 -15.19 0.68 -4.43
CA VAL A 130 -16.35 0.29 -5.23
C VAL A 130 -17.04 1.53 -5.81
N SER A 131 -17.23 2.56 -4.99
CA SER A 131 -17.92 3.78 -5.45
C SER A 131 -17.14 4.52 -6.52
N LYS A 132 -15.82 4.37 -6.55
CA LYS A 132 -14.96 4.97 -7.58
C LYS A 132 -14.79 4.06 -8.80
N GLY A 133 -15.44 2.90 -8.82
CA GLY A 133 -15.34 1.98 -9.95
C GLY A 133 -14.04 1.21 -10.04
N MET A 134 -13.24 1.23 -8.99
CA MET A 134 -11.94 0.56 -8.98
C MET A 134 -12.04 -0.93 -8.73
N VAL A 135 -13.06 -1.35 -7.99
CA VAL A 135 -13.29 -2.74 -7.62
C VAL A 135 -14.78 -3.02 -7.78
N ARG A 136 -15.10 -4.18 -8.33
CA ARG A 136 -16.50 -4.62 -8.43
C ARG A 136 -16.90 -5.25 -7.11
N GLY A 137 -18.01 -4.76 -6.51
CA GLY A 137 -18.47 -5.28 -5.23
C GLY A 137 -18.77 -6.77 -5.24
N LYS A 138 -19.24 -7.31 -6.36
CA LYS A 138 -19.62 -8.72 -6.48
C LYS A 138 -18.44 -9.66 -6.65
N ARG A 139 -17.26 -9.16 -6.94
CA ARG A 139 -16.08 -9.99 -7.15
C ARG A 139 -15.47 -10.48 -5.85
N GLN A 140 -15.95 -10.00 -4.75
CA GLN A 140 -15.39 -10.26 -3.43
C GLN A 140 -15.97 -11.50 -2.76
N ALA A 141 -16.72 -12.26 -3.48
CA ALA A 141 -17.31 -13.46 -2.97
C ALA A 141 -16.27 -14.50 -2.53
#